data_111aa13d975b6c3ef89d68d0fe9d6370
#
_entry.id   111aa13d975b6c3ef89d68d0fe9d6370
#
_cell.length_a   1.000
_cell.length_b   1.000
_cell.length_c   1.000
_cell.angle_alpha   90.00
_cell.angle_beta   90.00
_cell.angle_gamma   90.00
#
_symmetry.space_group_name_H-M   'P 1'
#
loop_
_entity.id
_entity.type
_entity.pdbx_description
1 polymer ?
#
loop_
_entity_poly.entity_id
_entity_poly.type
_entity_poly.pdbx_seq_one_letter_code
_entity_poly.pdbx_strand_id
1 'polypeptide(L)'
;MIIKEFTESYIEDSSPEDKKLFKDFLNSQEPYTSIFKNNPWLKPPNFKKPLQFDGQYWDTTVGRKHPYWKDKKLPEPTKEIKQIRKDFKKWGYALIEEGMSKGQCKTFIKRLLDQAEGEKLAKVNSITPSGQYVHTLINKGDVFRQCIEQDIEAVQAGILIEKFLDETLGKGWICHSFLANGAEKGYYPQVLHIDQSPLSPWITKEAPALVNTLYIPQEVNEDNGGTLIIPGSHKNIISAGSDGDVGKLNPAINLEAEAGTIMLFDGRLLHGTGVNKTDKIRFVAAMSNVKSWMRSQENWIISVHPEIIKNASPKLLHRMGMQAATYGGTIEGFGIGAAGKINETYGSTKYFREAFDEGKYFRVGQLSPRSSKKDLNKDYTLKKVMREAKSNNIKTQ
;
A
#
# COMPACT_ATOMS: atom_id res chain seq x y z
N MET A 1 -16.68 -9.00 -19.15
CA MET A 1 -18.09 -8.90 -18.69
C MET A 1 -18.18 -8.15 -17.36
N ILE A 2 -17.51 -8.59 -16.29
CA ILE A 2 -17.56 -7.96 -14.94
C ILE A 2 -17.11 -6.49 -14.94
N ILE A 3 -16.07 -6.13 -15.67
CA ILE A 3 -15.57 -4.74 -15.72
C ILE A 3 -16.57 -3.83 -16.43
N LYS A 4 -17.23 -4.34 -17.48
CA LYS A 4 -18.25 -3.57 -18.18
C LYS A 4 -19.43 -3.26 -17.27
N GLU A 5 -19.91 -4.26 -16.50
CA GLU A 5 -21.00 -4.11 -15.53
C GLU A 5 -20.62 -3.18 -14.38
N PHE A 6 -19.40 -3.31 -13.82
CA PHE A 6 -18.91 -2.42 -12.76
C PHE A 6 -18.82 -0.97 -13.23
N THR A 7 -18.32 -0.78 -14.44
CA THR A 7 -18.16 0.55 -15.04
C THR A 7 -19.49 1.19 -15.41
N GLU A 8 -20.41 0.43 -15.98
CA GLU A 8 -21.73 0.91 -16.34
C GLU A 8 -22.51 1.29 -15.09
N SER A 9 -22.47 0.47 -14.02
CA SER A 9 -23.13 0.78 -12.76
C SER A 9 -22.52 2.03 -12.07
N TYR A 10 -21.22 2.16 -12.04
CA TYR A 10 -20.55 3.33 -11.45
C TYR A 10 -20.89 4.62 -12.20
N ILE A 11 -21.00 4.56 -13.53
CA ILE A 11 -21.40 5.72 -14.34
C ILE A 11 -22.90 5.99 -14.21
N GLU A 12 -23.74 4.96 -14.16
CA GLU A 12 -25.19 5.09 -14.03
C GLU A 12 -25.59 5.73 -12.70
N ASP A 13 -24.93 5.35 -11.61
CA ASP A 13 -25.22 5.86 -10.26
C ASP A 13 -24.56 7.22 -9.95
N SER A 14 -23.71 7.74 -10.81
CA SER A 14 -23.03 9.02 -10.62
C SER A 14 -23.91 10.22 -10.96
N SER A 15 -23.69 11.35 -10.29
CA SER A 15 -24.39 12.59 -10.59
C SER A 15 -24.11 13.06 -12.03
N PRO A 16 -25.00 13.87 -12.65
CA PRO A 16 -24.75 14.44 -13.97
C PRO A 16 -23.45 15.25 -14.04
N GLU A 17 -23.09 15.92 -12.93
CA GLU A 17 -21.84 16.69 -12.81
C GLU A 17 -20.62 15.78 -12.79
N ASP A 18 -20.68 14.69 -12.00
CA ASP A 18 -19.59 13.71 -11.95
C ASP A 18 -19.42 13.00 -13.29
N LYS A 19 -20.53 12.67 -13.98
CA LYS A 19 -20.49 12.10 -15.33
C LYS A 19 -19.83 13.05 -16.32
N LYS A 20 -20.09 14.35 -16.19
CA LYS A 20 -19.46 15.37 -17.03
C LYS A 20 -17.99 15.50 -16.71
N LEU A 21 -17.61 15.64 -15.44
CA LEU A 21 -16.22 15.71 -14.99
C LEU A 21 -15.41 14.49 -15.44
N PHE A 22 -16.00 13.31 -15.31
CA PHE A 22 -15.37 12.06 -15.74
C PHE A 22 -15.20 11.99 -17.27
N LYS A 23 -16.21 12.44 -18.02
CA LYS A 23 -16.15 12.55 -19.47
C LYS A 23 -15.11 13.59 -19.93
N ASP A 24 -15.04 14.73 -19.25
CA ASP A 24 -14.06 15.76 -19.52
C ASP A 24 -12.64 15.27 -19.19
N PHE A 25 -12.45 14.56 -18.08
CA PHE A 25 -11.21 13.87 -17.74
C PHE A 25 -10.78 12.87 -18.82
N LEU A 26 -11.70 12.01 -19.27
CA LEU A 26 -11.42 11.04 -20.31
C LEU A 26 -11.09 11.70 -21.67
N ASN A 27 -11.63 12.87 -21.94
CA ASN A 27 -11.41 13.62 -23.18
C ASN A 27 -10.19 14.54 -23.13
N SER A 28 -9.72 14.91 -21.93
CA SER A 28 -8.64 15.89 -21.78
C SER A 28 -7.26 15.36 -22.22
N GLN A 29 -7.07 14.04 -22.23
CA GLN A 29 -5.77 13.39 -22.52
C GLN A 29 -4.57 13.94 -21.73
N GLU A 30 -4.78 14.99 -20.98
CA GLU A 30 -3.84 15.51 -20.01
C GLU A 30 -4.10 14.80 -18.66
N PRO A 31 -3.09 14.42 -17.94
CA PRO A 31 -1.66 14.80 -18.03
C PRO A 31 -0.80 13.83 -18.84
N TYR A 32 -1.39 12.93 -19.64
CA TYR A 32 -0.69 11.81 -20.27
C TYR A 32 -0.01 12.14 -21.60
N THR A 33 -0.43 13.21 -22.28
CA THR A 33 0.10 13.55 -23.62
C THR A 33 1.59 13.83 -23.61
N SER A 34 2.11 14.50 -22.60
CA SER A 34 3.55 14.77 -22.50
C SER A 34 4.36 13.50 -22.28
N ILE A 35 3.84 12.57 -21.47
CA ILE A 35 4.46 11.27 -21.23
C ILE A 35 4.56 10.47 -22.53
N PHE A 36 3.47 10.37 -23.30
CA PHE A 36 3.44 9.59 -24.52
C PHE A 36 4.25 10.23 -25.64
N LYS A 37 4.22 11.55 -25.77
CA LYS A 37 4.99 12.28 -26.76
C LYS A 37 6.51 12.05 -26.61
N ASN A 38 6.99 11.98 -25.38
CA ASN A 38 8.41 11.80 -25.08
C ASN A 38 8.85 10.35 -24.97
N ASN A 39 7.89 9.41 -24.92
CA ASN A 39 8.13 7.99 -24.70
C ASN A 39 7.34 7.13 -25.70
N PRO A 40 7.81 6.98 -26.94
CA PRO A 40 7.06 6.34 -28.01
C PRO A 40 6.77 4.84 -27.80
N TRP A 41 7.42 4.20 -26.81
CA TRP A 41 7.15 2.82 -26.38
C TRP A 41 5.94 2.72 -25.44
N LEU A 42 5.43 3.83 -24.93
CA LEU A 42 4.18 3.84 -24.20
C LEU A 42 3.01 3.96 -25.18
N LYS A 43 1.98 3.16 -24.99
CA LYS A 43 0.74 3.28 -25.77
C LYS A 43 -0.29 4.05 -24.94
N PRO A 44 -0.85 5.14 -25.45
CA PRO A 44 -1.91 5.84 -24.76
C PRO A 44 -3.14 4.94 -24.62
N PRO A 45 -3.89 5.06 -23.52
CA PRO A 45 -5.18 4.39 -23.38
C PRO A 45 -6.15 4.91 -24.44
N ASN A 46 -7.11 4.08 -24.85
CA ASN A 46 -8.14 4.50 -25.77
C ASN A 46 -9.27 5.25 -25.04
N PHE A 47 -9.12 6.55 -24.86
CA PHE A 47 -10.12 7.39 -24.18
C PHE A 47 -11.43 7.60 -24.96
N LYS A 48 -11.51 7.15 -26.23
CA LYS A 48 -12.76 7.21 -26.99
C LYS A 48 -13.80 6.20 -26.51
N LYS A 49 -13.35 5.17 -25.79
CA LYS A 49 -14.21 4.17 -25.18
C LYS A 49 -14.03 4.29 -23.66
N PRO A 50 -14.99 4.90 -22.95
CA PRO A 50 -14.89 5.03 -21.51
C PRO A 50 -14.54 3.69 -20.88
N LEU A 51 -13.48 3.66 -20.07
CA LEU A 51 -12.99 2.48 -19.34
C LEU A 51 -12.66 1.22 -20.18
N GLN A 52 -12.65 1.31 -21.49
CA GLN A 52 -12.02 0.32 -22.34
C GLN A 52 -10.62 0.80 -22.67
N PHE A 53 -9.68 0.35 -21.86
CA PHE A 53 -8.30 0.32 -22.28
C PHE A 53 -8.21 -0.80 -23.33
N ASP A 54 -7.61 -0.52 -24.46
CA ASP A 54 -7.33 -1.55 -25.48
C ASP A 54 -6.26 -2.56 -25.04
N GLY A 55 -6.07 -2.65 -23.73
CA GLY A 55 -5.30 -3.66 -23.03
C GLY A 55 -3.85 -3.31 -22.78
N GLN A 56 -3.36 -2.17 -23.24
CA GLN A 56 -1.94 -1.85 -23.03
C GLN A 56 -1.71 -0.36 -22.86
N TYR A 57 -1.40 0.05 -21.64
CA TYR A 57 -0.88 1.39 -21.34
C TYR A 57 0.51 1.63 -21.92
N TRP A 58 1.25 0.56 -22.16
CA TRP A 58 2.62 0.56 -22.63
C TRP A 58 2.89 -0.69 -23.42
N ASP A 59 3.81 -0.55 -24.33
CA ASP A 59 4.25 -1.69 -25.12
C ASP A 59 5.14 -2.59 -24.27
N THR A 60 4.56 -3.61 -23.67
CA THR A 60 5.28 -4.66 -22.95
C THR A 60 5.72 -5.80 -23.85
N THR A 61 5.35 -5.79 -25.12
CA THR A 61 5.69 -6.87 -26.09
C THR A 61 7.18 -7.05 -26.26
N VAL A 62 7.96 -6.02 -26.00
CA VAL A 62 9.42 -6.08 -26.05
C VAL A 62 10.07 -6.08 -24.65
N GLY A 63 9.40 -5.56 -23.63
CA GLY A 63 9.83 -5.59 -22.24
C GLY A 63 11.34 -5.52 -22.04
N ARG A 64 11.89 -6.48 -21.30
CA ARG A 64 13.35 -6.62 -21.13
C ARG A 64 14.12 -6.88 -22.42
N LYS A 65 13.49 -7.37 -23.47
CA LYS A 65 14.09 -7.59 -24.80
C LYS A 65 14.23 -6.32 -25.63
N HIS A 66 13.67 -5.18 -25.15
CA HIS A 66 13.83 -3.90 -25.85
C HIS A 66 15.31 -3.58 -26.05
N PRO A 67 15.75 -3.14 -27.26
CA PRO A 67 17.15 -2.88 -27.58
C PRO A 67 17.84 -1.93 -26.59
N TYR A 68 17.10 -1.02 -25.99
CA TYR A 68 17.57 -0.12 -24.96
C TYR A 68 18.23 -0.83 -23.76
N TRP A 69 17.76 -2.05 -23.42
CA TRP A 69 18.24 -2.82 -22.28
C TRP A 69 19.45 -3.71 -22.56
N LYS A 70 19.81 -3.88 -23.84
CA LYS A 70 20.84 -4.85 -24.30
C LYS A 70 22.15 -4.72 -23.53
N ASP A 71 22.61 -3.48 -23.32
CA ASP A 71 23.91 -3.21 -22.66
C ASP A 71 23.74 -2.65 -21.24
N LYS A 72 22.58 -2.82 -20.62
CA LYS A 72 22.27 -2.31 -19.28
C LYS A 72 21.98 -3.43 -18.32
N LYS A 73 22.72 -3.44 -17.21
CA LYS A 73 22.48 -4.36 -16.12
C LYS A 73 21.35 -3.80 -15.24
N LEU A 74 20.18 -4.44 -15.30
CA LEU A 74 19.06 -4.20 -14.39
C LEU A 74 19.33 -4.87 -13.03
N PRO A 75 18.61 -4.47 -11.95
CA PRO A 75 18.68 -5.14 -10.67
C PRO A 75 18.37 -6.63 -10.78
N GLU A 76 19.20 -7.43 -10.15
CA GLU A 76 19.02 -8.86 -9.93
C GLU A 76 18.85 -9.14 -8.43
N PRO A 77 18.16 -10.23 -8.04
CA PRO A 77 18.02 -10.60 -6.64
C PRO A 77 19.38 -10.78 -5.96
N THR A 78 19.54 -10.20 -4.76
CA THR A 78 20.79 -10.26 -3.99
C THR A 78 20.51 -10.09 -2.50
N LYS A 79 21.40 -10.66 -1.66
CA LYS A 79 21.41 -10.43 -0.20
C LYS A 79 22.41 -9.33 0.22
N GLU A 80 23.17 -8.81 -0.75
CA GLU A 80 24.22 -7.83 -0.49
C GLU A 80 23.64 -6.41 -0.35
N ILE A 81 23.61 -5.89 0.85
CA ILE A 81 23.03 -4.55 1.15
C ILE A 81 23.71 -3.42 0.32
N LYS A 82 24.99 -3.55 0.01
CA LYS A 82 25.69 -2.56 -0.82
C LYS A 82 25.15 -2.54 -2.25
N GLN A 83 24.85 -3.71 -2.81
CA GLN A 83 24.26 -3.82 -4.15
C GLN A 83 22.82 -3.34 -4.14
N ILE A 84 22.02 -3.70 -3.12
CA ILE A 84 20.64 -3.23 -2.93
C ILE A 84 20.59 -1.69 -2.94
N ARG A 85 21.45 -1.02 -2.17
CA ARG A 85 21.55 0.45 -2.16
C ARG A 85 21.89 1.04 -3.53
N LYS A 86 22.86 0.42 -4.23
CA LYS A 86 23.30 0.85 -5.55
C LYS A 86 22.18 0.75 -6.57
N ASP A 87 21.47 -0.37 -6.57
CA ASP A 87 20.37 -0.64 -7.49
C ASP A 87 19.18 0.28 -7.21
N PHE A 88 18.79 0.41 -5.96
CA PHE A 88 17.72 1.33 -5.54
C PHE A 88 18.04 2.78 -5.96
N LYS A 89 19.26 3.26 -5.69
CA LYS A 89 19.67 4.62 -6.09
C LYS A 89 19.70 4.80 -7.61
N LYS A 90 20.13 3.79 -8.36
CA LYS A 90 20.28 3.87 -9.82
C LYS A 90 18.95 3.71 -10.53
N TRP A 91 18.17 2.71 -10.16
CA TRP A 91 17.02 2.25 -10.89
C TRP A 91 15.66 2.56 -10.22
N GLY A 92 15.69 2.99 -8.96
CA GLY A 92 14.48 3.22 -8.16
C GLY A 92 13.91 1.97 -7.53
N TYR A 93 14.56 0.82 -7.72
CA TYR A 93 14.19 -0.44 -7.08
C TYR A 93 15.38 -1.35 -6.89
N ALA A 94 15.24 -2.30 -5.98
CA ALA A 94 16.17 -3.38 -5.74
C ALA A 94 15.42 -4.67 -5.38
N LEU A 95 16.03 -5.81 -5.63
CA LEU A 95 15.45 -7.13 -5.36
C LEU A 95 16.26 -7.83 -4.27
N ILE A 96 15.56 -8.32 -3.26
CA ILE A 96 16.16 -9.12 -2.18
C ILE A 96 15.93 -10.59 -2.50
N GLU A 97 17.01 -11.32 -2.66
CA GLU A 97 17.00 -12.76 -2.88
C GLU A 97 16.54 -13.50 -1.63
N GLU A 98 15.63 -14.45 -1.80
CA GLU A 98 15.09 -15.25 -0.70
C GLU A 98 14.68 -14.41 0.52
N GLY A 99 14.07 -13.25 0.28
CA GLY A 99 13.57 -12.40 1.35
C GLY A 99 12.52 -13.05 2.24
N MET A 100 11.82 -14.04 1.66
CA MET A 100 10.96 -15.00 2.37
C MET A 100 11.38 -16.42 2.01
N SER A 101 11.44 -17.32 2.98
CA SER A 101 11.65 -18.74 2.75
C SER A 101 10.43 -19.38 2.07
N LYS A 102 10.59 -20.56 1.48
CA LYS A 102 9.48 -21.33 0.89
C LYS A 102 8.34 -21.58 1.88
N GLY A 103 8.68 -21.83 3.15
CA GLY A 103 7.70 -22.04 4.22
C GLY A 103 6.92 -20.76 4.53
N GLN A 104 7.62 -19.63 4.62
CA GLN A 104 7.01 -18.32 4.84
C GLN A 104 6.09 -17.93 3.67
N CYS A 105 6.52 -18.10 2.43
CA CYS A 105 5.69 -17.90 1.24
C CYS A 105 4.42 -18.75 1.28
N LYS A 106 4.54 -20.03 1.61
CA LYS A 106 3.40 -20.94 1.71
C LYS A 106 2.39 -20.48 2.77
N THR A 107 2.85 -20.07 3.94
CA THR A 107 2.00 -19.55 5.01
C THR A 107 1.31 -18.27 4.60
N PHE A 108 2.06 -17.33 4.04
CA PHE A 108 1.58 -16.04 3.58
C PHE A 108 0.50 -16.19 2.51
N ILE A 109 0.81 -16.91 1.42
CA ILE A 109 -0.13 -17.03 0.29
C ILE A 109 -1.37 -17.85 0.65
N LYS A 110 -1.23 -18.88 1.47
CA LYS A 110 -2.39 -19.64 1.94
C LYS A 110 -3.36 -18.73 2.68
N ARG A 111 -2.86 -17.95 3.66
CA ARG A 111 -3.70 -17.04 4.45
C ARG A 111 -4.35 -15.97 3.57
N LEU A 112 -3.62 -15.46 2.58
CA LEU A 112 -4.12 -14.44 1.66
C LEU A 112 -5.24 -14.99 0.75
N LEU A 113 -5.05 -16.19 0.19
CA LEU A 113 -6.06 -16.85 -0.64
C LEU A 113 -7.32 -17.16 0.16
N ASP A 114 -7.18 -17.69 1.39
CA ASP A 114 -8.30 -17.95 2.30
C ASP A 114 -9.08 -16.65 2.59
N GLN A 115 -8.38 -15.54 2.76
CA GLN A 115 -9.00 -14.23 2.99
C GLN A 115 -9.74 -13.73 1.75
N ALA A 116 -9.08 -13.77 0.60
CA ALA A 116 -9.66 -13.30 -0.66
C ALA A 116 -10.93 -14.08 -1.01
N GLU A 117 -10.91 -15.39 -0.83
CA GLU A 117 -12.08 -16.26 -1.03
C GLU A 117 -13.19 -15.92 -0.03
N GLY A 118 -12.85 -15.77 1.25
CA GLY A 118 -13.81 -15.39 2.28
C GLY A 118 -14.49 -14.05 2.00
N GLU A 119 -13.75 -13.07 1.51
CA GLU A 119 -14.30 -11.77 1.11
C GLU A 119 -15.25 -11.89 -0.10
N LYS A 120 -14.90 -12.72 -1.09
CA LYS A 120 -15.79 -13.01 -2.23
C LYS A 120 -17.09 -13.66 -1.77
N LEU A 121 -17.02 -14.69 -0.93
CA LEU A 121 -18.18 -15.37 -0.40
C LEU A 121 -19.08 -14.45 0.44
N ALA A 122 -18.47 -13.56 1.21
CA ALA A 122 -19.21 -12.56 2.02
C ALA A 122 -19.71 -11.36 1.19
N LYS A 123 -19.34 -11.26 -0.10
CA LYS A 123 -19.67 -10.13 -0.99
C LYS A 123 -19.16 -8.78 -0.48
N VAL A 124 -17.97 -8.78 0.13
CA VAL A 124 -17.28 -7.59 0.64
C VAL A 124 -15.91 -7.39 0.02
N ASN A 125 -15.62 -8.15 -1.01
CA ASN A 125 -14.36 -8.07 -1.72
C ASN A 125 -14.23 -6.76 -2.50
N SER A 126 -13.06 -6.15 -2.45
CA SER A 126 -12.73 -4.97 -3.24
C SER A 126 -12.23 -5.39 -4.62
N ILE A 127 -12.92 -4.94 -5.65
CA ILE A 127 -12.54 -5.19 -7.05
C ILE A 127 -12.07 -3.88 -7.67
N THR A 128 -10.93 -3.95 -8.31
CA THR A 128 -10.32 -2.86 -9.06
C THR A 128 -10.21 -3.23 -10.53
N PRO A 129 -9.88 -2.29 -11.42
CA PRO A 129 -9.65 -2.63 -12.83
C PRO A 129 -8.59 -3.70 -13.08
N SER A 130 -7.65 -3.92 -12.16
CA SER A 130 -6.58 -4.93 -12.28
C SER A 130 -6.87 -6.26 -11.57
N GLY A 131 -7.97 -6.36 -10.82
CA GLY A 131 -8.38 -7.56 -10.10
C GLY A 131 -8.76 -7.30 -8.66
N GLN A 132 -8.78 -8.34 -7.84
CA GLN A 132 -9.17 -8.23 -6.43
C GLN A 132 -8.05 -7.64 -5.56
N TYR A 133 -8.41 -6.65 -4.75
CA TYR A 133 -7.57 -6.15 -3.66
C TYR A 133 -8.03 -6.72 -2.33
N VAL A 134 -7.05 -7.02 -1.47
CA VAL A 134 -7.29 -7.35 -0.05
C VAL A 134 -6.66 -6.25 0.78
N HIS A 135 -7.49 -5.34 1.27
CA HIS A 135 -7.05 -4.17 2.04
C HIS A 135 -6.81 -4.49 3.52
N THR A 136 -6.08 -3.61 4.19
CA THR A 136 -5.91 -3.61 5.66
C THR A 136 -5.45 -4.98 6.18
N LEU A 137 -4.34 -5.48 5.62
CA LEU A 137 -3.83 -6.81 5.92
C LEU A 137 -3.52 -7.02 7.41
N ILE A 138 -3.27 -5.95 8.15
CA ILE A 138 -3.04 -5.99 9.60
C ILE A 138 -4.17 -6.72 10.36
N ASN A 139 -5.41 -6.60 9.89
CA ASN A 139 -6.58 -7.29 10.48
C ASN A 139 -6.73 -8.74 9.99
N LYS A 140 -5.98 -9.15 9.00
CA LYS A 140 -6.23 -10.39 8.24
C LYS A 140 -5.41 -11.60 8.70
N GLY A 141 -4.48 -11.41 9.64
CA GLY A 141 -3.69 -12.52 10.21
C GLY A 141 -2.36 -12.10 10.80
N ASP A 142 -1.81 -12.95 11.67
CA ASP A 142 -0.53 -12.68 12.36
C ASP A 142 0.64 -12.56 11.39
N VAL A 143 0.65 -13.38 10.34
CA VAL A 143 1.70 -13.34 9.31
C VAL A 143 1.85 -11.94 8.70
N PHE A 144 0.75 -11.21 8.53
CA PHE A 144 0.82 -9.84 7.98
C PHE A 144 1.29 -8.83 9.03
N ARG A 145 0.91 -8.99 10.30
CA ARG A 145 1.42 -8.16 11.40
C ARG A 145 2.92 -8.35 11.58
N GLN A 146 3.38 -9.58 11.54
CA GLN A 146 4.80 -9.91 11.57
C GLN A 146 5.57 -9.28 10.39
N CYS A 147 4.97 -9.21 9.19
CA CYS A 147 5.57 -8.48 8.07
C CYS A 147 5.72 -6.98 8.38
N ILE A 148 4.74 -6.36 9.02
CA ILE A 148 4.84 -4.94 9.43
C ILE A 148 5.99 -4.74 10.42
N GLU A 149 6.22 -5.70 11.31
CA GLU A 149 7.30 -5.68 12.28
C GLU A 149 8.66 -6.09 11.69
N GLN A 150 8.70 -6.55 10.45
CA GLN A 150 9.90 -7.16 9.84
C GLN A 150 10.43 -8.33 10.68
N ASP A 151 9.51 -9.11 11.26
CA ASP A 151 9.84 -10.28 12.06
C ASP A 151 10.41 -11.40 11.17
N ILE A 152 11.53 -11.97 11.59
CA ILE A 152 12.23 -13.03 10.85
C ILE A 152 11.40 -14.32 10.71
N GLU A 153 10.41 -14.53 11.57
CA GLU A 153 9.48 -15.67 11.46
C GLU A 153 8.58 -15.57 10.22
N ALA A 154 8.24 -14.35 9.78
CA ALA A 154 7.45 -14.13 8.58
C ALA A 154 8.27 -13.63 7.38
N VAL A 155 9.38 -12.95 7.64
CA VAL A 155 10.21 -12.30 6.62
C VAL A 155 11.67 -12.61 6.90
N GLN A 156 12.23 -13.61 6.23
CA GLN A 156 13.61 -14.04 6.44
C GLN A 156 14.62 -12.88 6.33
N ALA A 157 14.40 -11.95 5.41
CA ALA A 157 15.23 -10.76 5.23
C ALA A 157 14.81 -9.56 6.11
N GLY A 158 13.99 -9.75 7.14
CA GLY A 158 13.42 -8.65 7.92
C GLY A 158 14.46 -7.68 8.47
N ILE A 159 15.55 -8.18 9.03
CA ILE A 159 16.67 -7.35 9.55
C ILE A 159 17.31 -6.52 8.43
N LEU A 160 17.49 -7.09 7.24
CA LEU A 160 18.07 -6.39 6.08
C LEU A 160 17.14 -5.26 5.61
N ILE A 161 15.84 -5.56 5.52
CA ILE A 161 14.81 -4.59 5.11
C ILE A 161 14.73 -3.46 6.13
N GLU A 162 14.65 -3.78 7.41
CA GLU A 162 14.61 -2.77 8.48
C GLU A 162 15.82 -1.85 8.42
N LYS A 163 17.01 -2.40 8.27
CA LYS A 163 18.23 -1.62 8.10
C LYS A 163 18.16 -0.68 6.90
N PHE A 164 17.67 -1.17 5.76
CA PHE A 164 17.53 -0.35 4.56
C PHE A 164 16.51 0.78 4.75
N LEU A 165 15.37 0.50 5.37
CA LEU A 165 14.32 1.49 5.66
C LEU A 165 14.80 2.52 6.68
N ASP A 166 15.51 2.11 7.71
CA ASP A 166 16.13 3.01 8.70
C ASP A 166 17.10 4.00 8.07
N GLU A 167 17.89 3.55 7.11
CA GLU A 167 18.86 4.39 6.39
C GLU A 167 18.16 5.35 5.40
N THR A 168 17.06 4.92 4.81
CA THR A 168 16.38 5.67 3.74
C THR A 168 15.32 6.62 4.28
N LEU A 169 14.53 6.19 5.23
CA LEU A 169 13.39 6.93 5.79
C LEU A 169 13.67 7.50 7.19
N GLY A 170 14.69 6.97 7.87
CA GLY A 170 14.97 7.26 9.28
C GLY A 170 14.35 6.22 10.22
N LYS A 171 15.00 5.97 11.36
CA LYS A 171 14.64 4.91 12.32
C LYS A 171 13.19 4.94 12.83
N GLY A 172 12.53 6.08 12.72
CA GLY A 172 11.14 6.23 13.12
C GLY A 172 10.12 5.97 12.03
N TRP A 173 10.48 5.35 10.91
CA TRP A 173 9.55 5.10 9.81
C TRP A 173 8.31 4.32 10.27
N ILE A 174 7.18 4.60 9.62
CA ILE A 174 5.90 3.97 9.92
C ILE A 174 5.32 3.29 8.69
N CYS A 175 4.48 2.29 8.90
CA CYS A 175 3.68 1.67 7.86
C CYS A 175 2.59 2.65 7.41
N HIS A 176 2.58 2.99 6.13
CA HIS A 176 1.62 3.89 5.52
C HIS A 176 0.33 3.17 5.13
N SER A 177 0.49 2.01 4.50
CA SER A 177 -0.58 1.09 4.14
C SER A 177 -0.01 -0.32 3.93
N PHE A 178 -0.86 -1.33 4.05
CA PHE A 178 -0.49 -2.70 3.72
C PHE A 178 -1.67 -3.45 3.11
N LEU A 179 -1.57 -3.71 1.83
CA LEU A 179 -2.61 -4.36 1.04
C LEU A 179 -2.02 -5.41 0.08
N ALA A 180 -2.85 -6.32 -0.38
CA ALA A 180 -2.49 -7.25 -1.44
C ALA A 180 -3.26 -6.94 -2.72
N ASN A 181 -2.57 -7.07 -3.84
CA ASN A 181 -3.09 -6.89 -5.19
C ASN A 181 -3.08 -8.22 -5.92
N GLY A 182 -4.26 -8.68 -6.31
CA GLY A 182 -4.47 -9.89 -7.08
C GLY A 182 -4.71 -9.57 -8.54
N ALA A 183 -3.77 -9.93 -9.41
CA ALA A 183 -4.00 -9.89 -10.86
C ALA A 183 -4.78 -11.14 -11.28
N GLU A 184 -5.91 -10.94 -11.94
CA GLU A 184 -6.79 -12.01 -12.43
C GLU A 184 -6.93 -11.94 -13.96
N LYS A 185 -7.18 -13.08 -14.60
CA LYS A 185 -7.45 -13.14 -16.03
C LYS A 185 -8.70 -12.36 -16.40
N GLY A 186 -8.61 -11.60 -17.49
CA GLY A 186 -9.74 -10.79 -17.97
C GLY A 186 -9.84 -9.40 -17.38
N TYR A 187 -8.96 -9.05 -16.44
CA TYR A 187 -8.83 -7.70 -15.92
C TYR A 187 -7.77 -6.89 -16.69
N TYR A 188 -7.80 -5.57 -16.50
CA TYR A 188 -6.91 -4.64 -17.19
C TYR A 188 -5.59 -4.44 -16.41
N PRO A 189 -4.52 -4.01 -17.07
CA PRO A 189 -3.34 -3.54 -16.37
C PRO A 189 -3.69 -2.29 -15.54
N GLN A 190 -3.01 -2.13 -14.42
CA GLN A 190 -3.12 -0.91 -13.65
C GLN A 190 -2.45 0.25 -14.41
N VAL A 191 -3.04 1.45 -14.30
CA VAL A 191 -2.41 2.67 -14.81
C VAL A 191 -1.04 2.86 -14.18
N LEU A 192 -0.05 3.26 -14.97
CA LEU A 192 1.24 3.68 -14.43
C LEU A 192 1.05 4.85 -13.48
N HIS A 193 1.54 4.70 -12.28
CA HIS A 193 1.42 5.69 -11.23
C HIS A 193 2.65 5.69 -10.33
N ILE A 194 2.71 6.68 -9.47
CA ILE A 194 3.68 6.77 -8.39
C ILE A 194 2.92 6.82 -7.06
N ASP A 195 3.35 6.04 -6.08
CA ASP A 195 2.67 5.97 -4.79
C ASP A 195 2.91 7.21 -3.93
N GLN A 196 3.98 7.95 -4.21
CA GLN A 196 4.29 9.18 -3.48
C GLN A 196 3.45 10.39 -3.95
N SER A 197 2.65 10.27 -5.01
CA SER A 197 1.87 11.39 -5.55
C SER A 197 0.92 12.05 -4.55
N PRO A 198 0.23 11.34 -3.64
CA PRO A 198 -0.65 11.94 -2.64
C PRO A 198 0.09 12.79 -1.59
N LEU A 199 1.41 12.69 -1.53
CA LEU A 199 2.26 13.39 -0.57
C LEU A 199 2.79 14.72 -1.13
N SER A 200 2.05 15.33 -2.03
CA SER A 200 2.35 16.66 -2.59
C SER A 200 2.12 17.78 -1.54
N PRO A 201 2.91 18.86 -1.54
CA PRO A 201 4.05 19.11 -2.40
C PRO A 201 5.25 18.22 -2.05
N TRP A 202 6.09 17.94 -3.04
CA TRP A 202 7.28 17.10 -2.87
C TRP A 202 8.22 17.66 -1.82
N ILE A 203 8.52 16.84 -0.84
CA ILE A 203 9.32 17.28 0.30
C ILE A 203 10.80 17.28 -0.07
N THR A 204 11.22 16.34 -0.91
CA THR A 204 12.57 16.33 -1.48
C THR A 204 12.59 15.68 -2.85
N LYS A 205 13.40 16.23 -3.78
CA LYS A 205 13.71 15.58 -5.06
C LYS A 205 14.82 14.52 -4.91
N GLU A 206 15.61 14.61 -3.86
CA GLU A 206 16.84 13.86 -3.67
C GLU A 206 16.63 12.50 -3.01
N ALA A 207 15.67 12.41 -2.10
CA ALA A 207 15.37 11.20 -1.36
C ALA A 207 13.87 10.90 -1.34
N PRO A 208 13.45 9.62 -1.32
CA PRO A 208 12.05 9.27 -1.19
C PRO A 208 11.51 9.65 0.18
N ALA A 209 10.26 10.05 0.21
CA ALA A 209 9.47 10.15 1.43
C ALA A 209 8.71 8.85 1.71
N LEU A 210 8.55 8.02 0.68
CA LEU A 210 7.90 6.73 0.69
C LEU A 210 8.78 5.68 0.03
N VAL A 211 8.90 4.52 0.67
CA VAL A 211 9.53 3.31 0.12
C VAL A 211 8.54 2.15 0.25
N ASN A 212 8.31 1.47 -0.84
CA ASN A 212 7.49 0.27 -0.85
C ASN A 212 8.32 -0.99 -0.63
N THR A 213 7.77 -1.90 0.15
CA THR A 213 8.23 -3.28 0.30
C THR A 213 7.19 -4.18 -0.35
N LEU A 214 7.49 -4.73 -1.52
CA LEU A 214 6.62 -5.63 -2.25
C LEU A 214 7.00 -7.07 -1.93
N TYR A 215 6.13 -7.76 -1.22
CA TYR A 215 6.24 -9.19 -0.93
C TYR A 215 5.75 -10.01 -2.11
N ILE A 216 6.56 -10.93 -2.60
CA ILE A 216 6.29 -11.78 -3.77
C ILE A 216 6.18 -13.24 -3.30
N PRO A 217 5.02 -13.65 -2.74
CA PRO A 217 4.87 -15.01 -2.21
C PRO A 217 4.63 -16.07 -3.29
N GLN A 218 4.44 -15.66 -4.52
CA GLN A 218 4.28 -16.47 -5.73
C GLN A 218 5.19 -15.92 -6.81
N GLU A 219 5.69 -16.78 -7.69
CA GLU A 219 6.44 -16.34 -8.87
C GLU A 219 5.66 -15.25 -9.63
N VAL A 220 6.36 -14.23 -10.07
CA VAL A 220 5.84 -13.18 -10.93
C VAL A 220 6.61 -13.15 -12.25
N ASN A 221 5.87 -13.02 -13.34
CA ASN A 221 6.43 -12.93 -14.68
C ASN A 221 5.46 -12.19 -15.62
N GLU A 222 5.83 -12.03 -16.88
CA GLU A 222 5.03 -11.31 -17.87
C GLU A 222 3.64 -11.95 -18.08
N ASP A 223 3.54 -13.27 -18.01
CA ASP A 223 2.28 -13.97 -18.33
C ASP A 223 1.26 -13.92 -17.20
N ASN A 224 1.73 -13.85 -15.93
CA ASN A 224 0.83 -13.82 -14.76
C ASN A 224 0.59 -12.40 -14.21
N GLY A 225 0.89 -11.38 -14.99
CA GLY A 225 0.66 -9.99 -14.61
C GLY A 225 1.72 -9.43 -13.68
N GLY A 226 2.99 -9.79 -13.89
CA GLY A 226 4.12 -9.21 -13.16
C GLY A 226 4.07 -7.70 -13.18
N THR A 227 4.46 -7.09 -12.07
CA THR A 227 4.43 -5.63 -11.90
C THR A 227 5.20 -4.94 -13.02
N LEU A 228 4.52 -4.04 -13.71
CA LEU A 228 5.14 -3.16 -14.70
C LEU A 228 5.94 -2.09 -13.98
N ILE A 229 7.15 -1.86 -14.39
CA ILE A 229 8.03 -0.83 -13.84
C ILE A 229 8.78 -0.11 -14.95
N ILE A 230 9.04 1.18 -14.76
CA ILE A 230 9.93 1.96 -15.63
C ILE A 230 11.22 2.21 -14.85
N PRO A 231 12.26 1.39 -15.03
CA PRO A 231 13.50 1.53 -14.28
C PRO A 231 14.13 2.90 -14.44
N GLY A 232 14.45 3.56 -13.33
CA GLY A 232 15.08 4.88 -13.29
C GLY A 232 14.10 6.06 -13.35
N SER A 233 12.80 5.84 -13.52
CA SER A 233 11.79 6.90 -13.63
C SER A 233 11.69 7.81 -12.39
N HIS A 234 12.02 7.30 -11.21
CA HIS A 234 12.02 8.07 -9.96
C HIS A 234 12.88 9.35 -10.01
N LYS A 235 13.83 9.42 -10.94
CA LYS A 235 14.69 10.61 -11.15
C LYS A 235 14.10 11.62 -12.13
N ASN A 236 13.18 11.18 -12.97
CA ASN A 236 12.68 11.96 -14.11
C ASN A 236 11.31 12.58 -13.84
N ILE A 237 10.78 12.41 -12.62
CA ILE A 237 9.54 13.05 -12.21
C ILE A 237 9.87 14.47 -11.79
N ILE A 238 9.40 15.43 -12.58
CA ILE A 238 9.74 16.86 -12.46
C ILE A 238 8.81 17.57 -11.49
N SER A 239 7.54 17.20 -11.46
CA SER A 239 6.57 17.76 -10.53
C SER A 239 5.61 16.72 -10.00
N ALA A 240 5.16 16.93 -8.77
CA ALA A 240 4.10 16.15 -8.14
C ALA A 240 2.71 16.72 -8.40
N GLY A 241 2.60 17.68 -9.26
CA GLY A 241 1.31 18.22 -9.68
C GLY A 241 0.55 17.21 -10.55
N SER A 242 -0.75 17.43 -10.67
CA SER A 242 -1.62 16.72 -11.60
C SER A 242 -1.12 16.74 -13.05
N ASP A 243 -0.16 17.57 -13.34
CA ASP A 243 0.30 17.87 -14.71
C ASP A 243 1.46 16.98 -15.16
N GLY A 244 1.89 16.03 -14.30
CA GLY A 244 2.73 14.88 -14.66
C GLY A 244 3.86 15.22 -15.63
N ASP A 245 4.57 16.33 -15.42
CA ASP A 245 5.72 16.64 -16.26
C ASP A 245 6.81 15.61 -15.99
N VAL A 246 6.77 14.56 -16.79
CA VAL A 246 7.71 13.47 -16.74
C VAL A 246 8.70 13.67 -17.85
N GLY A 247 9.96 13.81 -17.49
CA GLY A 247 11.04 13.85 -18.45
C GLY A 247 11.11 12.56 -19.28
N LYS A 248 12.16 12.41 -20.07
CA LYS A 248 12.38 11.22 -20.88
C LYS A 248 12.43 9.97 -20.01
N LEU A 249 11.54 9.03 -20.24
CA LEU A 249 11.46 7.75 -19.54
C LEU A 249 12.19 6.64 -20.29
N ASN A 250 12.65 5.65 -19.56
CA ASN A 250 13.14 4.39 -20.11
C ASN A 250 11.95 3.50 -20.54
N PRO A 251 12.17 2.49 -21.41
CA PRO A 251 11.15 1.50 -21.69
C PRO A 251 10.70 0.77 -20.43
N ALA A 252 9.41 0.46 -20.33
CA ALA A 252 8.87 -0.35 -19.25
C ALA A 252 9.34 -1.80 -19.37
N ILE A 253 9.41 -2.48 -18.23
CA ILE A 253 9.63 -3.93 -18.15
C ILE A 253 8.59 -4.55 -17.23
N ASN A 254 8.28 -5.81 -17.41
CA ASN A 254 7.61 -6.61 -16.40
C ASN A 254 8.63 -7.09 -15.37
N LEU A 255 8.26 -7.06 -14.11
CA LEU A 255 9.03 -7.69 -13.06
C LEU A 255 8.99 -9.21 -13.24
N GLU A 256 10.14 -9.82 -13.26
CA GLU A 256 10.33 -11.27 -13.21
C GLU A 256 11.04 -11.61 -11.93
N ALA A 257 10.42 -12.39 -11.06
CA ALA A 257 11.00 -12.78 -9.80
C ALA A 257 10.40 -14.09 -9.28
N GLU A 258 11.24 -14.93 -8.70
CA GLU A 258 10.81 -16.14 -8.03
C GLU A 258 10.05 -15.84 -6.74
N ALA A 259 9.20 -16.81 -6.33
CA ALA A 259 8.54 -16.75 -5.04
C ALA A 259 9.56 -16.63 -3.90
N GLY A 260 9.33 -15.69 -2.99
CA GLY A 260 10.22 -15.38 -1.88
C GLY A 260 11.11 -14.16 -2.13
N THR A 261 11.19 -13.67 -3.35
CA THR A 261 11.84 -12.39 -3.64
C THR A 261 11.06 -11.25 -2.98
N ILE A 262 11.76 -10.25 -2.47
CA ILE A 262 11.15 -8.99 -2.00
C ILE A 262 11.71 -7.86 -2.83
N MET A 263 10.84 -7.01 -3.38
CA MET A 263 11.24 -5.81 -4.08
C MET A 263 11.10 -4.59 -3.16
N LEU A 264 12.18 -3.86 -2.98
CA LEU A 264 12.16 -2.52 -2.40
C LEU A 264 12.11 -1.50 -3.53
N PHE A 265 11.16 -0.57 -3.51
CA PHE A 265 11.11 0.46 -4.54
C PHE A 265 10.71 1.84 -4.01
N ASP A 266 11.26 2.84 -4.67
CA ASP A 266 11.04 4.25 -4.41
C ASP A 266 9.59 4.62 -4.74
N GLY A 267 8.89 5.29 -3.84
CA GLY A 267 7.50 5.71 -4.06
C GLY A 267 7.30 6.63 -5.27
N ARG A 268 8.38 7.12 -5.87
CA ARG A 268 8.38 7.91 -7.11
C ARG A 268 8.62 7.06 -8.36
N LEU A 269 8.87 5.76 -8.23
CA LEU A 269 9.03 4.86 -9.37
C LEU A 269 7.69 4.69 -10.07
N LEU A 270 7.64 4.94 -11.38
CA LEU A 270 6.47 4.63 -12.19
C LEU A 270 6.30 3.13 -12.29
N HIS A 271 5.15 2.65 -11.85
CA HIS A 271 4.83 1.23 -11.82
C HIS A 271 3.31 0.98 -11.95
N GLY A 272 2.94 -0.27 -12.10
CA GLY A 272 1.56 -0.70 -12.16
C GLY A 272 1.47 -2.23 -12.24
N THR A 273 0.28 -2.79 -12.06
CA THR A 273 0.03 -4.23 -12.22
C THR A 273 -0.05 -4.58 -13.70
N GLY A 274 0.65 -5.63 -14.11
CA GLY A 274 0.58 -6.15 -15.48
C GLY A 274 -0.68 -6.98 -15.73
N VAL A 275 -0.90 -7.34 -17.00
CA VAL A 275 -2.02 -8.20 -17.41
C VAL A 275 -1.74 -9.65 -17.05
N ASN A 276 -2.65 -10.28 -16.34
CA ASN A 276 -2.58 -11.73 -16.09
C ASN A 276 -3.30 -12.49 -17.23
N LYS A 277 -2.55 -13.26 -17.97
CA LYS A 277 -3.04 -14.11 -19.08
C LYS A 277 -3.35 -15.54 -18.62
N THR A 278 -2.97 -15.88 -17.37
CA THR A 278 -3.14 -17.23 -16.79
C THR A 278 -4.48 -17.38 -16.09
N ASP A 279 -4.92 -18.63 -15.88
CA ASP A 279 -6.18 -18.91 -15.18
C ASP A 279 -6.06 -18.87 -13.65
N LYS A 280 -4.86 -18.61 -13.12
CA LYS A 280 -4.62 -18.51 -11.67
C LYS A 280 -4.46 -17.07 -11.25
N ILE A 281 -5.11 -16.69 -10.16
CA ILE A 281 -4.86 -15.37 -9.56
C ILE A 281 -3.41 -15.29 -9.05
N ARG A 282 -2.74 -14.19 -9.34
CA ARG A 282 -1.40 -13.90 -8.86
C ARG A 282 -1.48 -12.73 -7.85
N PHE A 283 -1.14 -13.02 -6.60
CA PHE A 283 -1.04 -12.00 -5.56
C PHE A 283 0.39 -11.54 -5.33
N VAL A 284 0.54 -10.25 -5.15
CA VAL A 284 1.65 -9.62 -4.43
C VAL A 284 1.08 -8.76 -3.31
N ALA A 285 1.87 -8.51 -2.27
CA ALA A 285 1.43 -7.63 -1.20
C ALA A 285 2.40 -6.44 -1.07
N ALA A 286 1.86 -5.24 -1.15
CA ALA A 286 2.60 -4.00 -1.06
C ALA A 286 2.42 -3.37 0.31
N MET A 287 3.51 -3.20 1.02
CA MET A 287 3.60 -2.40 2.24
C MET A 287 4.31 -1.10 1.92
N SER A 288 3.60 -0.01 1.99
CA SER A 288 4.17 1.32 1.85
C SER A 288 4.71 1.79 3.19
N ASN A 289 5.93 2.30 3.22
CA ASN A 289 6.59 2.80 4.41
C ASN A 289 6.95 4.27 4.22
N VAL A 290 6.70 5.10 5.23
CA VAL A 290 6.92 6.54 5.16
C VAL A 290 7.71 7.06 6.36
N LYS A 291 8.23 8.27 6.23
CA LYS A 291 8.91 8.96 7.33
C LYS A 291 7.97 9.15 8.54
N SER A 292 8.53 9.13 9.74
CA SER A 292 7.79 9.16 11.02
C SER A 292 6.82 10.34 11.19
N TRP A 293 7.09 11.46 10.54
CA TRP A 293 6.27 12.67 10.65
C TRP A 293 5.15 12.75 9.61
N MET A 294 5.01 11.72 8.78
CA MET A 294 3.98 11.64 7.76
C MET A 294 2.74 10.93 8.32
N ARG A 295 1.58 11.35 7.85
CA ARG A 295 0.35 10.65 8.17
C ARG A 295 0.26 9.36 7.38
N SER A 296 -0.16 8.27 8.02
CA SER A 296 -0.46 7.01 7.31
C SER A 296 -1.66 7.17 6.38
N GLN A 297 -1.66 6.47 5.26
CA GLN A 297 -2.79 6.40 4.32
C GLN A 297 -3.95 5.65 4.96
N GLU A 298 -3.67 4.51 5.57
CA GLU A 298 -4.67 3.81 6.38
C GLU A 298 -4.80 4.49 7.74
N ASN A 299 -6.03 4.76 8.15
CA ASN A 299 -6.29 5.29 9.47
C ASN A 299 -6.28 4.16 10.51
N TRP A 300 -5.10 3.78 10.95
CA TRP A 300 -4.90 2.65 11.85
C TRP A 300 -5.70 2.76 13.16
N ILE A 301 -5.92 3.96 13.65
CA ILE A 301 -6.68 4.19 14.88
C ILE A 301 -8.14 3.71 14.74
N ILE A 302 -8.71 3.87 13.54
CA ILE A 302 -10.10 3.49 13.28
C ILE A 302 -10.18 2.09 12.67
N SER A 303 -9.25 1.73 11.77
CA SER A 303 -9.35 0.53 10.97
C SER A 303 -8.83 -0.73 11.67
N VAL A 304 -7.90 -0.61 12.62
CA VAL A 304 -7.34 -1.77 13.30
C VAL A 304 -8.29 -2.28 14.38
N HIS A 305 -8.48 -3.60 14.40
CA HIS A 305 -9.33 -4.22 15.40
C HIS A 305 -8.75 -3.99 16.81
N PRO A 306 -9.57 -3.60 17.80
CA PRO A 306 -9.11 -3.26 19.15
C PRO A 306 -8.28 -4.34 19.83
N GLU A 307 -8.64 -5.59 19.67
CA GLU A 307 -7.89 -6.71 20.25
C GLU A 307 -6.46 -6.82 19.67
N ILE A 308 -6.27 -6.38 18.43
CA ILE A 308 -4.93 -6.31 17.83
C ILE A 308 -4.11 -5.21 18.51
N ILE A 309 -4.70 -4.03 18.69
CA ILE A 309 -4.01 -2.92 19.36
C ILE A 309 -3.68 -3.29 20.82
N LYS A 310 -4.62 -3.93 21.50
CA LYS A 310 -4.46 -4.37 22.88
C LYS A 310 -3.28 -5.33 23.07
N ASN A 311 -3.10 -6.24 22.10
CA ASN A 311 -2.08 -7.28 22.16
C ASN A 311 -0.84 -6.95 21.29
N ALA A 312 -0.81 -5.75 20.69
CA ALA A 312 0.28 -5.36 19.82
C ALA A 312 1.60 -5.18 20.59
N SER A 313 2.69 -5.60 19.97
CA SER A 313 4.02 -5.28 20.46
C SER A 313 4.28 -3.77 20.42
N PRO A 314 5.20 -3.24 21.23
CA PRO A 314 5.64 -1.85 21.08
C PRO A 314 6.11 -1.51 19.66
N LYS A 315 6.73 -2.46 18.96
CA LYS A 315 7.20 -2.29 17.59
C LYS A 315 6.04 -2.15 16.62
N LEU A 316 5.01 -2.99 16.71
CA LEU A 316 3.82 -2.89 15.86
C LEU A 316 3.08 -1.57 16.09
N LEU A 317 2.91 -1.15 17.35
CA LEU A 317 2.30 0.14 17.68
C LEU A 317 3.10 1.30 17.09
N HIS A 318 4.43 1.23 17.17
CA HIS A 318 5.29 2.23 16.53
C HIS A 318 5.09 2.26 15.02
N ARG A 319 5.10 1.10 14.37
CA ARG A 319 4.89 0.99 12.91
C ARG A 319 3.50 1.49 12.45
N MET A 320 2.50 1.42 13.31
CA MET A 320 1.18 2.02 13.07
C MET A 320 1.13 3.53 13.35
N GLY A 321 2.22 4.15 13.77
CA GLY A 321 2.23 5.58 14.15
C GLY A 321 1.44 5.89 15.41
N MET A 322 1.22 4.89 16.29
CA MET A 322 0.50 5.07 17.57
C MET A 322 1.43 5.50 18.72
N GLN A 323 2.63 5.91 18.40
CA GLN A 323 3.60 6.46 19.34
C GLN A 323 4.00 7.87 18.92
N ALA A 324 4.62 8.61 19.83
CA ALA A 324 5.13 9.94 19.52
C ALA A 324 6.18 9.87 18.40
N ALA A 325 6.00 10.71 17.38
CA ALA A 325 6.84 10.70 16.19
C ALA A 325 8.23 11.32 16.41
N THR A 326 8.38 12.12 17.45
CA THR A 326 9.61 12.87 17.74
C THR A 326 9.93 12.85 19.22
N TYR A 327 11.17 13.23 19.55
CA TYR A 327 11.63 13.37 20.92
C TYR A 327 10.77 14.32 21.78
N GLY A 328 10.23 15.37 21.19
CA GLY A 328 9.29 16.29 21.84
C GLY A 328 7.82 15.88 21.73
N GLY A 329 7.52 14.75 21.08
CA GLY A 329 6.17 14.23 20.97
C GLY A 329 5.67 13.75 22.33
N THR A 330 4.42 14.04 22.65
CA THR A 330 3.82 13.67 23.93
C THR A 330 2.56 12.85 23.70
N ILE A 331 2.37 11.86 24.54
CA ILE A 331 1.06 11.35 24.90
C ILE A 331 0.65 12.15 26.12
N GLU A 332 -0.60 12.54 26.25
CA GLU A 332 -1.08 13.35 27.35
C GLU A 332 -0.58 12.84 28.70
N GLY A 333 -0.02 13.74 29.52
CA GLY A 333 0.61 13.41 30.79
C GLY A 333 1.98 12.74 30.69
N PHE A 334 2.50 12.55 29.49
CA PHE A 334 3.79 11.92 29.24
C PHE A 334 4.82 12.94 28.79
N GLY A 335 5.94 12.98 29.49
CA GLY A 335 7.07 13.83 29.13
C GLY A 335 7.99 13.19 28.09
N ILE A 336 9.10 13.87 27.87
CA ILE A 336 10.21 13.43 27.03
C ILE A 336 10.66 12.03 27.47
N GLY A 337 10.81 11.11 26.51
CA GLY A 337 11.22 9.73 26.77
C GLY A 337 10.10 8.71 26.86
N ALA A 338 8.84 9.15 26.76
CA ALA A 338 7.69 8.26 26.73
C ALA A 338 7.51 7.54 25.40
N ALA A 339 8.22 7.93 24.34
CA ALA A 339 8.19 7.26 23.07
C ALA A 339 8.58 5.77 23.24
N GLY A 340 7.67 4.88 22.87
CA GLY A 340 7.85 3.44 23.02
C GLY A 340 7.36 2.85 24.35
N LYS A 341 6.91 3.67 25.30
CA LYS A 341 6.44 3.21 26.61
C LYS A 341 4.91 3.28 26.71
N ILE A 342 4.25 2.60 25.82
CA ILE A 342 2.78 2.65 25.73
C ILE A 342 2.08 2.11 27.00
N ASN A 343 2.79 1.30 27.80
CA ASN A 343 2.26 0.74 29.05
C ASN A 343 2.40 1.67 30.26
N GLU A 344 3.15 2.75 30.11
CA GLU A 344 3.32 3.76 31.17
C GLU A 344 2.50 4.99 30.80
N THR A 345 1.24 5.01 31.17
CA THR A 345 0.32 6.12 30.88
C THR A 345 0.02 6.91 32.14
N TYR A 346 -0.06 8.25 32.01
CA TYR A 346 -0.35 9.18 33.08
C TYR A 346 -1.57 10.06 32.75
N GLY A 347 -2.07 10.77 33.72
CA GLY A 347 -3.18 11.69 33.54
C GLY A 347 -4.41 11.00 32.94
N SER A 348 -5.09 11.67 32.02
CA SER A 348 -6.30 11.14 31.39
C SER A 348 -6.01 9.96 30.46
N THR A 349 -4.80 9.86 29.93
CA THR A 349 -4.39 8.74 29.07
C THR A 349 -4.44 7.39 29.80
N LYS A 350 -4.20 7.38 31.11
CA LYS A 350 -4.36 6.20 31.95
C LYS A 350 -5.79 5.64 31.85
N TYR A 351 -6.78 6.50 31.92
CA TYR A 351 -8.19 6.08 31.84
C TYR A 351 -8.54 5.56 30.45
N PHE A 352 -7.99 6.15 29.40
CA PHE A 352 -8.17 5.63 28.04
C PHE A 352 -7.60 4.24 27.92
N ARG A 353 -6.42 4.01 28.46
CA ARG A 353 -5.77 2.70 28.40
C ARG A 353 -6.54 1.66 29.21
N GLU A 354 -6.94 1.98 30.43
CA GLU A 354 -7.74 1.08 31.27
C GLU A 354 -9.05 0.70 30.57
N ALA A 355 -9.76 1.68 30.01
CA ALA A 355 -11.00 1.42 29.31
C ALA A 355 -10.81 0.64 28.02
N PHE A 356 -9.69 0.87 27.32
CA PHE A 356 -9.34 0.09 26.15
C PHE A 356 -9.07 -1.37 26.52
N ASP A 357 -8.32 -1.61 27.58
CA ASP A 357 -8.03 -2.94 28.12
C ASP A 357 -9.29 -3.66 28.60
N GLU A 358 -10.31 -2.92 29.06
CA GLU A 358 -11.64 -3.44 29.39
C GLU A 358 -12.56 -3.57 28.17
N GLY A 359 -12.08 -3.31 26.95
CA GLY A 359 -12.89 -3.33 25.73
C GLY A 359 -13.87 -2.17 25.60
N LYS A 360 -13.62 -1.07 26.28
CA LYS A 360 -14.43 0.14 26.27
C LYS A 360 -13.77 1.23 25.44
N TYR A 361 -14.56 2.08 24.82
CA TYR A 361 -14.09 3.22 24.03
C TYR A 361 -14.52 4.52 24.65
N PHE A 362 -13.63 5.51 24.59
CA PHE A 362 -13.94 6.88 24.95
C PHE A 362 -13.97 7.78 23.74
N ARG A 363 -14.79 8.78 23.80
CA ARG A 363 -14.65 9.95 22.97
C ARG A 363 -13.61 10.86 23.62
N VAL A 364 -12.59 11.24 22.87
CA VAL A 364 -11.60 12.22 23.29
C VAL A 364 -12.30 13.52 23.72
N GLY A 365 -11.90 14.09 24.83
CA GLY A 365 -12.49 15.32 25.36
C GLY A 365 -13.73 15.14 26.26
N GLN A 366 -14.20 13.91 26.47
CA GLN A 366 -15.35 13.64 27.35
C GLN A 366 -14.98 13.19 28.78
N LEU A 367 -13.71 13.09 29.08
CA LEU A 367 -13.21 12.81 30.43
C LEU A 367 -13.22 14.08 31.27
N SER A 368 -14.39 14.59 31.56
CA SER A 368 -14.56 15.64 32.58
C SER A 368 -15.08 15.04 33.89
N PRO A 369 -14.80 15.66 35.05
CA PRO A 369 -15.37 15.21 36.32
C PRO A 369 -16.89 15.12 36.35
N ARG A 370 -17.55 15.81 35.43
CA ARG A 370 -19.03 15.82 35.32
C ARG A 370 -19.60 14.66 34.47
N SER A 371 -18.83 14.13 33.52
CA SER A 371 -19.29 13.08 32.61
C SER A 371 -18.73 11.70 32.95
N SER A 372 -17.67 11.64 33.74
CA SER A 372 -16.75 10.50 33.77
C SER A 372 -17.36 9.19 34.28
N LYS A 373 -18.14 9.19 35.36
CA LYS A 373 -18.61 7.92 35.93
C LYS A 373 -19.70 7.26 35.11
N LYS A 374 -20.58 8.04 34.51
CA LYS A 374 -21.70 7.52 33.71
C LYS A 374 -21.27 7.07 32.33
N ASP A 375 -20.28 7.76 31.76
CA ASP A 375 -19.76 7.47 30.43
C ASP A 375 -18.68 6.36 30.45
N LEU A 376 -17.90 6.27 31.54
CA LEU A 376 -16.95 5.18 31.76
C LEU A 376 -17.62 3.81 31.94
N ASN A 377 -18.88 3.80 32.42
CA ASN A 377 -19.65 2.56 32.60
C ASN A 377 -20.45 2.15 31.36
N LYS A 378 -20.42 2.93 30.28
CA LYS A 378 -21.02 2.51 29.03
C LYS A 378 -20.13 1.46 28.37
N ASP A 379 -20.73 0.31 28.08
CA ASP A 379 -20.06 -0.73 27.30
C ASP A 379 -20.02 -0.31 25.81
N TYR A 380 -18.87 0.19 25.38
CA TYR A 380 -18.62 0.58 23.99
C TYR A 380 -17.91 -0.52 23.20
N THR A 381 -18.12 -1.77 23.55
CA THR A 381 -17.58 -2.86 22.75
C THR A 381 -18.06 -2.77 21.30
N LEU A 382 -17.21 -3.13 20.35
CA LEU A 382 -17.55 -3.13 18.93
C LEU A 382 -18.86 -3.90 18.68
N LYS A 383 -19.09 -5.01 19.40
CA LYS A 383 -20.33 -5.79 19.34
C LYS A 383 -21.55 -4.97 19.74
N LYS A 384 -21.44 -4.10 20.73
CA LYS A 384 -22.55 -3.25 21.18
C LYS A 384 -22.81 -2.12 20.20
N VAL A 385 -21.74 -1.44 19.74
CA VAL A 385 -21.84 -0.40 18.72
C VAL A 385 -22.49 -0.96 17.45
N MET A 386 -22.09 -2.14 17.01
CA MET A 386 -22.68 -2.79 15.83
C MET A 386 -24.14 -3.24 16.07
N ARG A 387 -24.50 -3.68 17.29
CA ARG A 387 -25.91 -3.99 17.61
C ARG A 387 -26.77 -2.73 17.64
N GLU A 388 -26.28 -1.65 18.24
CA GLU A 388 -26.98 -0.37 18.29
C GLU A 388 -27.12 0.22 16.87
N ALA A 389 -26.10 0.15 16.04
CA ALA A 389 -26.18 0.55 14.64
C ALA A 389 -27.22 -0.26 13.84
N LYS A 390 -27.29 -1.57 14.08
CA LYS A 390 -28.31 -2.44 13.46
C LYS A 390 -29.73 -2.18 14.00
N SER A 391 -29.86 -1.93 15.32
CA SER A 391 -31.16 -1.65 15.93
C SER A 391 -31.73 -0.29 15.54
N ASN A 392 -30.88 0.68 15.28
CA ASN A 392 -31.25 2.04 14.92
C ASN A 392 -31.53 2.23 13.42
N ASN A 393 -31.63 1.14 12.65
CA ASN A 393 -31.92 1.19 11.20
C ASN A 393 -31.08 2.27 10.45
N ILE A 394 -29.85 2.49 10.86
CA ILE A 394 -28.94 3.32 10.10
C ILE A 394 -28.66 2.53 8.82
N LYS A 395 -29.44 2.79 7.79
CA LYS A 395 -29.09 2.40 6.43
C LYS A 395 -27.77 3.08 6.14
N THR A 396 -26.70 2.31 6.11
CA THR A 396 -25.46 2.74 5.47
C THR A 396 -25.82 2.99 4.01
N GLN A 397 -25.92 4.26 3.68
CA GLN A 397 -25.90 4.70 2.29
C GLN A 397 -24.49 4.46 1.73
#